data_357955cdc91932f1d30bc0b74ac27acd
#
_entry.id   357955cdc91932f1d30bc0b74ac27acd
#
_cell.length_a   1.000
_cell.length_b   1.000
_cell.length_c   1.000
_cell.angle_alpha   90.00
_cell.angle_beta   90.00
_cell.angle_gamma   90.00
#
_symmetry.space_group_name_H-M   'P 1'
#
loop_
_entity.id
_entity.type
_entity.pdbx_description
1 polymer ?
#
loop_
_entity_poly.entity_id
_entity_poly.type
_entity_poly.pdbx_seq_one_letter_code
_entity_poly.pdbx_strand_id
1 'polypeptide(L)'
;MVCTKQKVVFSALIWLGTPLYALKGAEMTVFHIAKNTNYTVMSNHHLRNRELSLKAKGLLSQMLSLSEKWDYTLQGLAHINREQLDAIRQAVHELERAGYIVRTRERDSRGRLRGAEYTIYEEPQPPSS
;
A
#
# COMPACT_ATOMS: atom_id res chain seq x y z
N MET A 1 21.41 -7.97 -16.85
CA MET A 1 20.15 -7.25 -16.72
C MET A 1 20.39 -5.75 -16.67
N VAL A 2 19.75 -5.02 -17.53
CA VAL A 2 20.01 -3.58 -17.69
C VAL A 2 19.24 -2.81 -16.61
N CYS A 3 19.96 -2.02 -15.82
CA CYS A 3 19.37 -1.09 -14.86
C CYS A 3 18.79 0.11 -15.61
N THR A 4 17.48 0.27 -15.60
CA THR A 4 16.82 1.41 -16.26
C THR A 4 16.76 2.58 -15.29
N LYS A 5 17.39 3.70 -15.65
CA LYS A 5 17.28 4.95 -14.90
C LYS A 5 16.20 5.81 -15.57
N GLN A 6 15.20 6.16 -14.81
CA GLN A 6 14.09 7.00 -15.29
C GLN A 6 14.11 8.35 -14.58
N LYS A 7 14.05 9.42 -15.35
CA LYS A 7 13.94 10.78 -14.82
C LYS A 7 12.49 11.13 -14.55
N VAL A 8 12.15 11.48 -13.31
CA VAL A 8 10.80 11.83 -12.89
C VAL A 8 10.79 13.24 -12.33
N VAL A 9 10.93 14.26 -13.18
CA VAL A 9 11.01 15.65 -12.71
C VAL A 9 9.75 16.43 -13.07
N PHE A 10 9.36 16.42 -14.33
CA PHE A 10 8.30 17.28 -14.84
C PHE A 10 6.89 16.70 -14.72
N SER A 11 6.75 15.40 -14.86
CA SER A 11 5.44 14.76 -14.86
C SER A 11 4.71 14.89 -13.52
N ALA A 12 5.43 14.84 -12.40
CA ALA A 12 4.83 14.98 -11.06
C ALA A 12 4.34 16.42 -10.82
N LEU A 13 5.10 17.42 -11.25
CA LEU A 13 4.75 18.83 -11.06
C LEU A 13 3.59 19.27 -11.96
N ILE A 14 3.55 18.82 -13.20
CA ILE A 14 2.43 19.05 -14.13
C ILE A 14 1.17 18.36 -13.60
N TRP A 15 1.32 17.16 -13.06
CA TRP A 15 0.22 16.37 -12.53
C TRP A 15 -0.43 17.01 -11.31
N LEU A 16 0.37 17.72 -10.48
CA LEU A 16 -0.13 18.48 -9.32
C LEU A 16 -0.70 19.85 -9.68
N GLY A 17 -0.70 20.21 -10.96
CA GLY A 17 -1.23 21.49 -11.42
C GLY A 17 -0.37 22.69 -11.07
N THR A 18 0.91 22.48 -10.74
CA THR A 18 1.84 23.56 -10.42
C THR A 18 2.35 24.22 -11.70
N PRO A 19 2.10 25.52 -11.93
CA PRO A 19 2.58 26.17 -13.13
C PRO A 19 4.11 26.31 -13.14
N LEU A 20 4.71 26.19 -14.32
CA LEU A 20 6.17 26.23 -14.49
C LEU A 20 6.82 27.51 -13.96
N TYR A 21 6.12 28.65 -14.00
CA TYR A 21 6.64 29.91 -13.48
C TYR A 21 6.75 29.94 -11.95
N ALA A 22 5.95 29.14 -11.25
CA ALA A 22 6.03 29.02 -9.79
C ALA A 22 7.31 28.30 -9.33
N LEU A 23 8.03 27.68 -10.23
CA LEU A 23 9.30 26.98 -9.95
C LEU A 23 10.54 27.88 -10.13
N LYS A 24 10.36 29.15 -10.53
CA LYS A 24 11.48 30.10 -10.64
C LYS A 24 12.05 30.38 -9.27
N GLY A 25 13.29 29.94 -9.03
CA GLY A 25 14.01 30.07 -7.76
C GLY A 25 13.91 28.87 -6.83
N ALA A 26 13.12 27.85 -7.15
CA ALA A 26 13.11 26.59 -6.42
C ALA A 26 14.29 25.72 -6.81
N GLU A 27 14.98 25.10 -5.85
CA GLU A 27 15.96 24.06 -6.15
C GLU A 27 15.28 22.93 -6.91
N MET A 28 15.75 22.68 -8.13
CA MET A 28 15.24 21.55 -8.92
C MET A 28 15.88 20.26 -8.44
N THR A 29 15.18 19.55 -7.54
CA THR A 29 15.57 18.22 -7.10
C THR A 29 15.16 17.21 -8.17
N VAL A 30 16.14 16.51 -8.71
CA VAL A 30 15.93 15.50 -9.73
C VAL A 30 15.96 14.13 -9.08
N PHE A 31 14.86 13.37 -9.24
CA PHE A 31 14.80 11.99 -8.76
C PHE A 31 15.08 11.03 -9.89
N HIS A 32 16.05 10.15 -9.67
CA HIS A 32 16.39 9.08 -10.59
C HIS A 32 15.95 7.75 -10.00
N ILE A 33 15.20 6.97 -10.77
CA ILE A 33 14.78 5.64 -10.36
C ILE A 33 15.64 4.60 -11.08
N ALA A 34 16.40 3.83 -10.30
CA ALA A 34 17.13 2.69 -10.80
C ALA A 34 16.35 1.42 -10.45
N LYS A 35 15.83 0.74 -11.48
CA LYS A 35 15.09 -0.51 -11.30
C LYS A 35 15.98 -1.72 -11.54
N ASN A 36 15.88 -2.68 -10.64
CA ASN A 36 16.56 -3.96 -10.70
C ASN A 36 15.56 -5.12 -10.75
N THR A 37 16.07 -6.34 -10.64
CA THR A 37 15.27 -7.54 -10.35
C THR A 37 14.64 -7.44 -8.95
N ASN A 38 13.74 -8.31 -8.64
CA ASN A 38 13.01 -8.33 -7.36
C ASN A 38 12.09 -7.11 -7.23
N TYR A 39 11.11 -7.07 -8.08
CA TYR A 39 10.09 -6.01 -8.09
C TYR A 39 8.69 -6.64 -8.04
N THR A 40 7.73 -5.87 -7.58
CA THR A 40 6.33 -6.26 -7.53
C THR A 40 5.52 -5.39 -8.49
N VAL A 41 4.69 -6.03 -9.30
CA VAL A 41 3.70 -5.34 -10.14
C VAL A 41 2.39 -5.30 -9.36
N MET A 42 1.82 -4.12 -9.20
CA MET A 42 0.57 -3.93 -8.49
C MET A 42 -0.24 -2.77 -9.09
N SER A 43 -1.54 -2.78 -8.85
CA SER A 43 -2.40 -1.67 -9.24
C SER A 43 -1.98 -0.37 -8.55
N ASN A 44 -2.10 0.74 -9.25
CA ASN A 44 -1.83 2.06 -8.70
C ASN A 44 -3.02 2.65 -7.94
N HIS A 45 -4.13 1.93 -7.86
CA HIS A 45 -5.38 2.45 -7.31
C HIS A 45 -5.20 3.02 -5.90
N HIS A 46 -4.63 2.24 -4.98
CA HIS A 46 -4.41 2.68 -3.61
C HIS A 46 -3.37 3.80 -3.50
N LEU A 47 -2.35 3.77 -4.36
CA LEU A 47 -1.30 4.79 -4.36
C LEU A 47 -1.83 6.17 -4.76
N ARG A 48 -2.88 6.22 -5.57
CA ARG A 48 -3.53 7.46 -6.04
C ARG A 48 -4.76 7.85 -5.22
N ASN A 49 -5.15 7.03 -4.25
CA ASN A 49 -6.30 7.32 -3.39
C ASN A 49 -5.92 8.35 -2.34
N ARG A 50 -6.48 9.55 -2.46
CA ARG A 50 -6.17 10.68 -1.58
C ARG A 50 -6.75 10.53 -0.17
N GLU A 51 -7.70 9.64 0.02
CA GLU A 51 -8.32 9.37 1.32
C GLU A 51 -7.49 8.44 2.21
N LEU A 52 -6.52 7.75 1.62
CA LEU A 52 -5.61 6.88 2.37
C LEU A 52 -4.41 7.67 2.88
N SER A 53 -4.00 7.37 4.12
CA SER A 53 -2.73 7.86 4.65
C SER A 53 -1.55 7.19 3.93
N LEU A 54 -0.41 7.85 3.93
CA LEU A 54 0.82 7.28 3.36
C LEU A 54 1.21 5.96 4.04
N LYS A 55 0.97 5.87 5.34
CA LYS A 55 1.19 4.65 6.13
C LYS A 55 0.33 3.48 5.62
N ALA A 56 -0.95 3.73 5.37
CA ALA A 56 -1.86 2.72 4.83
C ALA A 56 -1.48 2.31 3.41
N LYS A 57 -1.12 3.26 2.55
CA LYS A 57 -0.62 2.98 1.20
C LYS A 57 0.64 2.12 1.22
N GLY A 58 1.59 2.47 2.08
CA GLY A 58 2.84 1.72 2.24
C GLY A 58 2.60 0.31 2.75
N LEU A 59 1.73 0.16 3.75
CA LEU A 59 1.39 -1.16 4.29
C LEU A 59 0.74 -2.06 3.24
N LEU A 60 -0.25 -1.54 2.50
CA LEU A 60 -0.91 -2.31 1.45
C LEU A 60 0.08 -2.73 0.35
N SER A 61 0.95 -1.82 -0.07
CA SER A 61 2.00 -2.13 -1.05
C SER A 61 2.96 -3.22 -0.55
N GLN A 62 3.34 -3.17 0.72
CA GLN A 62 4.16 -4.21 1.34
C GLN A 62 3.42 -5.55 1.37
N MET A 63 2.16 -5.56 1.77
CA MET A 63 1.33 -6.78 1.82
C MET A 63 1.19 -7.41 0.43
N LEU A 64 1.00 -6.60 -0.61
CA LEU A 64 0.92 -7.09 -1.98
C LEU A 64 2.25 -7.64 -2.51
N SER A 65 3.36 -7.23 -1.91
CA SER A 65 4.70 -7.71 -2.29
C SER A 65 5.10 -9.02 -1.61
N LEU A 66 4.40 -9.41 -0.54
CA LEU A 66 4.71 -10.63 0.20
C LEU A 66 4.17 -11.87 -0.53
N SER A 67 4.80 -13.02 -0.29
CA SER A 67 4.36 -14.26 -0.92
C SER A 67 3.01 -14.73 -0.36
N GLU A 68 2.27 -15.50 -1.15
CA GLU A 68 0.99 -16.09 -0.73
C GLU A 68 1.12 -16.99 0.50
N LYS A 69 2.31 -17.49 0.77
CA LYS A 69 2.60 -18.33 1.95
C LYS A 69 2.84 -17.51 3.23
N TRP A 70 2.85 -16.20 3.12
CA TRP A 70 3.06 -15.34 4.27
C TRP A 70 1.84 -15.40 5.20
N ASP A 71 2.10 -15.60 6.48
CA ASP A 71 1.07 -15.56 7.51
C ASP A 71 0.76 -14.11 7.89
N TYR A 72 -0.33 -13.58 7.37
CA TYR A 72 -0.74 -12.19 7.57
C TYR A 72 -1.36 -11.98 8.95
N THR A 73 -0.52 -12.00 9.98
CA THR A 73 -0.92 -11.59 11.32
C THR A 73 -0.47 -10.15 11.59
N LEU A 74 -1.20 -9.44 12.43
CA LEU A 74 -0.82 -8.08 12.85
C LEU A 74 0.55 -8.07 13.51
N GLN A 75 0.85 -9.11 14.30
CA GLN A 75 2.15 -9.26 14.94
C GLN A 75 3.26 -9.54 13.93
N GLY A 76 2.99 -10.38 12.94
CA GLY A 76 3.94 -10.64 11.84
C GLY A 76 4.27 -9.37 11.07
N LEU A 77 3.26 -8.57 10.73
CA LEU A 77 3.46 -7.28 10.06
C LEU A 77 4.25 -6.30 10.92
N ALA A 78 3.98 -6.24 12.23
CA ALA A 78 4.75 -5.39 13.13
C ALA A 78 6.21 -5.86 13.26
N HIS A 79 6.45 -7.15 13.17
CA HIS A 79 7.80 -7.72 13.27
C HIS A 79 8.69 -7.33 12.08
N ILE A 80 8.15 -7.24 10.88
CA ILE A 80 8.91 -6.88 9.68
C ILE A 80 8.95 -5.37 9.42
N ASN A 81 8.27 -4.58 10.23
CA ASN A 81 8.23 -3.13 10.12
C ASN A 81 8.82 -2.48 11.37
N ARG A 82 9.17 -1.21 11.23
CA ARG A 82 9.64 -0.39 12.35
C ARG A 82 8.48 0.05 13.25
N GLU A 83 7.30 0.16 12.68
CA GLU A 83 6.08 0.58 13.37
C GLU A 83 5.65 -0.47 14.39
N GLN A 84 5.07 0.01 15.49
CA GLN A 84 4.52 -0.85 16.52
C GLN A 84 3.13 -1.37 16.14
N LEU A 85 2.66 -2.36 16.87
CA LEU A 85 1.40 -3.06 16.61
C LEU A 85 0.20 -2.12 16.46
N ASP A 86 0.12 -1.07 17.27
CA ASP A 86 -1.01 -0.13 17.22
C ASP A 86 -1.03 0.67 15.91
N ALA A 87 0.14 1.08 15.42
CA ALA A 87 0.23 1.77 14.13
C ALA A 87 -0.17 0.85 12.97
N ILE A 88 0.26 -0.40 13.01
CA ILE A 88 -0.13 -1.42 12.02
C ILE A 88 -1.64 -1.67 12.08
N ARG A 89 -2.19 -1.81 13.28
CA ARG A 89 -3.64 -2.02 13.47
C ARG A 89 -4.46 -0.86 12.91
N GLN A 90 -4.04 0.38 13.15
CA GLN A 90 -4.71 1.57 12.61
C GLN A 90 -4.67 1.59 11.08
N ALA A 91 -3.52 1.27 10.49
CA ALA A 91 -3.39 1.21 9.03
C ALA A 91 -4.26 0.12 8.42
N VAL A 92 -4.34 -1.05 9.04
CA VAL A 92 -5.22 -2.15 8.61
C VAL A 92 -6.70 -1.72 8.70
N HIS A 93 -7.10 -1.07 9.77
CA HIS A 93 -8.47 -0.55 9.90
C HIS A 93 -8.81 0.48 8.84
N GLU A 94 -7.88 1.35 8.50
CA GLU A 94 -8.05 2.32 7.43
C GLU A 94 -8.27 1.63 6.08
N LEU A 95 -7.48 0.60 5.80
CA LEU A 95 -7.62 -0.20 4.58
C LEU A 95 -8.90 -1.03 4.55
N GLU A 96 -9.36 -1.54 5.69
CA GLU A 96 -10.66 -2.22 5.81
C GLU A 96 -11.81 -1.27 5.49
N ARG A 97 -11.81 -0.07 6.03
CA ARG A 97 -12.84 0.95 5.76
C ARG A 97 -12.87 1.36 4.30
N ALA A 98 -11.71 1.43 3.67
CA ALA A 98 -11.59 1.78 2.26
C ALA A 98 -11.93 0.62 1.32
N GLY A 99 -12.08 -0.61 1.82
CA GLY A 99 -12.46 -1.77 1.04
C GLY A 99 -11.32 -2.58 0.43
N TYR A 100 -10.07 -2.26 0.73
CA TYR A 100 -8.91 -3.00 0.22
C TYR A 100 -8.62 -4.28 0.99
N ILE A 101 -9.07 -4.35 2.24
CA ILE A 101 -8.93 -5.53 3.08
C ILE A 101 -10.32 -5.95 3.53
N VAL A 102 -10.65 -7.21 3.31
CA VAL A 102 -11.91 -7.81 3.77
C VAL A 102 -11.56 -8.85 4.82
N ARG A 103 -12.14 -8.68 6.00
CA ARG A 103 -11.98 -9.60 7.12
C ARG A 103 -13.17 -10.55 7.17
N THR A 104 -12.90 -11.83 7.02
CA THR A 104 -13.89 -12.89 7.19
C THR A 104 -13.61 -13.64 8.48
N ARG A 105 -14.68 -13.95 9.23
CA ARG A 105 -14.61 -14.78 10.43
C ARG A 105 -15.21 -16.13 10.11
N GLU A 106 -14.39 -17.13 9.99
CA GLU A 106 -14.88 -18.49 9.84
C GLU A 106 -15.26 -19.06 11.22
N ARG A 107 -16.40 -19.74 11.22
CA ARG A 107 -16.79 -20.55 12.36
C ARG A 107 -16.56 -22.00 12.01
N ASP A 108 -16.06 -22.78 12.97
CA ASP A 108 -15.98 -24.22 12.78
C ASP A 108 -17.38 -24.87 12.83
N SER A 109 -17.44 -26.16 12.56
CA SER A 109 -18.70 -26.93 12.62
C SER A 109 -19.40 -26.89 13.99
N ARG A 110 -18.70 -26.46 15.03
CA ARG A 110 -19.20 -26.30 16.40
C ARG A 110 -19.56 -24.86 16.76
N GLY A 111 -19.51 -23.94 15.79
CA GLY A 111 -19.84 -22.53 15.99
C GLY A 111 -18.75 -21.71 16.69
N ARG A 112 -17.56 -22.27 16.90
CA ARG A 112 -16.41 -21.54 17.50
C ARG A 112 -15.73 -20.70 16.45
N LEU A 113 -15.32 -19.49 16.83
CA LEU A 113 -14.53 -18.62 15.94
C LEU A 113 -13.15 -19.22 15.71
N ARG A 114 -12.83 -19.52 14.46
CA ARG A 114 -11.53 -20.07 14.01
C ARG A 114 -10.44 -19.03 13.81
N GLY A 115 -10.68 -17.79 14.10
CA GLY A 115 -9.78 -16.69 13.81
C GLY A 115 -10.33 -15.82 12.70
N ALA A 116 -9.57 -14.80 12.36
CA ALA A 116 -9.93 -13.88 11.29
C ALA A 116 -9.04 -14.17 10.08
N GLU A 117 -9.66 -14.38 8.93
CA GLU A 117 -9.00 -14.44 7.66
C GLU A 117 -9.08 -13.07 7.00
N TYR A 118 -7.96 -12.59 6.49
CA TYR A 118 -7.88 -11.32 5.77
C TYR A 118 -7.63 -11.58 4.29
N THR A 119 -8.52 -11.08 3.45
CA THR A 119 -8.30 -11.08 2.00
C THR A 119 -7.90 -9.68 1.56
N ILE A 120 -6.81 -9.59 0.83
CA ILE A 120 -6.21 -8.34 0.40
C ILE A 120 -6.46 -8.15 -1.08
N TYR A 121 -7.00 -6.98 -1.44
CA TYR A 121 -7.35 -6.65 -2.82
C TYR A 121 -6.56 -5.43 -3.30
N GLU A 122 -6.20 -5.45 -4.56
CA GLU A 122 -5.55 -4.30 -5.21
C GLU A 122 -6.50 -3.13 -5.44
N GLU A 123 -7.79 -3.41 -5.56
CA GLU A 123 -8.85 -2.42 -5.73
C GLU A 123 -9.93 -2.60 -4.69
N PRO A 124 -10.59 -1.51 -4.27
CA PRO A 124 -11.59 -1.61 -3.20
C PRO A 124 -12.77 -2.47 -3.60
N GLN A 125 -13.15 -3.36 -2.72
CA GLN A 125 -14.34 -4.17 -2.89
C GLN A 125 -15.57 -3.41 -2.37
N PRO A 126 -16.75 -3.58 -3.01
CA PRO A 126 -17.97 -2.99 -2.49
C PRO A 126 -18.29 -3.59 -1.12
N PRO A 127 -18.91 -2.81 -0.22
CA PRO A 127 -19.31 -3.35 1.08
C PRO A 127 -20.23 -4.55 0.87
N SER A 128 -19.87 -5.67 1.47
CA SER A 128 -20.72 -6.85 1.47
C SER A 128 -21.99 -6.54 2.27
N SER A 129 -23.07 -6.51 1.58
CA SER A 129 -24.39 -6.36 2.19
C SER A 129 -24.77 -7.60 3.00
#